data_cf4ef852a6c8ca87c63633150ce755de
#
_entry.id   cf4ef852a6c8ca87c63633150ce755de
#
_cell.length_a   1.000
_cell.length_b   1.000
_cell.length_c   1.000
_cell.angle_alpha   90.00
_cell.angle_beta   90.00
_cell.angle_gamma   90.00
#
_symmetry.space_group_name_H-M   'P 1'
#
loop_
_entity.id
_entity.type
_entity.pdbx_description
1 polymer ?
#
loop_
_entity_poly.entity_id
_entity_poly.type
_entity_poly.pdbx_seq_one_letter_code
_entity_poly.pdbx_strand_id
1 'polypeptide(L)'
;DTDAVIESMNGVAVPNLTGGLSSMGVNHHITKPVLIGEVQDNGQFDIVWQTPSTVAGDAWSDYLPGSRDLIADWRAPMRCGNFNVANGSCGGSTAAEEAEAALAE
;
A
#
# COMPACT_ATOMS: atom_id res chain seq x y z
N ASP A 1 -26.32 12.09 1.14
CA ASP A 1 -25.52 12.24 -0.08
C ASP A 1 -24.12 11.65 0.15
N THR A 2 -23.77 10.62 -0.62
CA THR A 2 -22.51 9.88 -0.45
C THR A 2 -21.29 10.77 -0.71
N ASP A 3 -21.37 11.64 -1.72
CA ASP A 3 -20.25 12.51 -2.09
C ASP A 3 -19.96 13.54 -1.01
N ALA A 4 -21.00 14.09 -0.37
CA ALA A 4 -20.84 14.99 0.76
C ALA A 4 -20.21 14.31 1.97
N VAL A 5 -20.50 13.03 2.21
CA VAL A 5 -19.85 12.25 3.28
C VAL A 5 -18.37 12.04 2.97
N ILE A 6 -18.03 11.65 1.74
CA ILE A 6 -16.64 11.45 1.30
C ILE A 6 -15.85 12.76 1.43
N GLU A 7 -16.42 13.88 0.99
CA GLU A 7 -15.79 15.19 1.09
C GLU A 7 -15.55 15.60 2.56
N SER A 8 -16.53 15.36 3.43
CA SER A 8 -16.43 15.70 4.85
C SER A 8 -15.38 14.88 5.61
N MET A 9 -14.94 13.75 5.08
CA MET A 9 -13.88 12.93 5.67
C MET A 9 -12.48 13.52 5.48
N ASN A 10 -12.30 14.38 4.48
CA ASN A 10 -11.00 15.01 4.21
C ASN A 10 -10.55 15.87 5.42
N GLY A 11 -9.34 15.64 5.88
CA GLY A 11 -8.76 16.35 7.02
C GLY A 11 -9.26 15.90 8.39
N VAL A 12 -10.19 14.94 8.46
CA VAL A 12 -10.60 14.35 9.75
C VAL A 12 -9.39 13.69 10.41
N ALA A 13 -9.16 14.02 11.66
CA ALA A 13 -8.06 13.47 12.45
C ALA A 13 -8.60 12.70 13.65
N VAL A 14 -8.05 11.52 13.90
CA VAL A 14 -8.42 10.62 14.97
C VAL A 14 -7.18 10.08 15.68
N PRO A 15 -7.28 9.76 16.99
CA PRO A 15 -6.18 9.10 17.68
C PRO A 15 -5.82 7.77 17.01
N ASN A 16 -4.50 7.55 16.84
CA ASN A 16 -3.98 6.33 16.28
C ASN A 16 -3.59 5.36 17.41
N LEU A 17 -3.84 4.07 17.23
CA LEU A 17 -3.45 3.03 18.19
C LEU A 17 -1.92 2.90 18.34
N THR A 18 -1.15 3.34 17.35
CA THR A 18 0.33 3.35 17.40
C THR A 18 0.92 4.67 17.89
N GLY A 19 0.08 5.57 18.39
CA GLY A 19 0.45 6.88 18.93
C GLY A 19 0.21 8.04 17.96
N GLY A 20 -0.09 9.20 18.51
CA GLY A 20 -0.37 10.43 17.75
C GLY A 20 -1.76 10.46 17.11
N LEU A 21 -1.91 11.37 16.15
CA LEU A 21 -3.14 11.53 15.37
C LEU A 21 -2.89 11.06 13.93
N SER A 22 -3.83 10.28 13.41
CA SER A 22 -3.92 10.00 11.97
C SER A 22 -4.95 10.92 11.35
N SER A 23 -4.64 11.47 10.18
CA SER A 23 -5.57 12.31 9.42
C SER A 23 -5.83 11.74 8.04
N MET A 24 -7.05 11.93 7.55
CA MET A 24 -7.45 11.55 6.21
C MET A 24 -6.94 12.58 5.21
N GLY A 25 -6.20 12.12 4.21
CA GLY A 25 -5.77 12.94 3.07
C GLY A 25 -6.83 13.01 1.98
N VAL A 26 -6.67 13.96 1.08
CA VAL A 26 -7.55 14.12 -0.09
C VAL A 26 -7.51 12.94 -1.06
N ASN A 27 -6.49 12.10 -0.98
CA ASN A 27 -6.38 10.84 -1.72
C ASN A 27 -7.03 9.65 -0.99
N HIS A 28 -7.79 9.91 0.07
CA HIS A 28 -8.50 8.95 0.92
C HIS A 28 -7.58 7.95 1.65
N HIS A 29 -6.30 8.30 1.80
CA HIS A 29 -5.35 7.56 2.64
C HIS A 29 -5.14 8.29 3.95
N ILE A 30 -4.92 7.55 5.02
CA ILE A 30 -4.64 8.11 6.34
C ILE A 30 -3.14 8.21 6.59
N THR A 31 -2.72 9.25 7.31
CA THR A 31 -1.36 9.35 7.81
C THR A 31 -1.13 8.34 8.93
N LYS A 32 0.04 7.68 8.94
CA LYS A 32 0.42 6.73 10.00
C LYS A 32 1.90 6.81 10.32
N PRO A 33 2.33 6.54 11.56
CA PRO A 33 3.72 6.25 11.81
C PRO A 33 4.10 4.91 11.17
N VAL A 34 5.36 4.79 10.76
CA VAL A 34 5.95 3.55 10.27
C VAL A 34 6.87 3.00 11.34
N LEU A 35 6.76 1.71 11.61
CA LEU A 35 7.56 1.01 12.62
C LEU A 35 8.29 -0.15 11.95
N ILE A 36 9.52 -0.38 12.40
CA ILE A 36 10.29 -1.58 12.07
C ILE A 36 10.36 -2.42 13.33
N GLY A 37 9.92 -3.66 13.24
CA GLY A 37 9.95 -4.61 14.33
C GLY A 37 10.94 -5.74 14.06
N GLU A 38 11.70 -6.14 15.09
CA GLU A 38 12.53 -7.33 15.09
C GLU A 38 11.73 -8.49 15.67
N VAL A 39 11.69 -9.62 14.93
CA VAL A 39 11.00 -10.83 15.38
C VAL A 39 11.77 -11.48 16.52
N GLN A 40 11.07 -11.80 17.60
CA GLN A 40 11.63 -12.46 18.77
C GLN A 40 11.32 -13.97 18.77
N ASP A 41 12.09 -14.76 19.52
CA ASP A 41 11.92 -16.21 19.62
C ASP A 41 10.52 -16.65 20.12
N ASN A 42 9.83 -15.77 20.85
CA ASN A 42 8.47 -15.99 21.32
C ASN A 42 7.38 -15.64 20.28
N GLY A 43 7.76 -15.28 19.04
CA GLY A 43 6.85 -14.90 17.96
C GLY A 43 6.29 -13.48 18.07
N GLN A 44 6.76 -12.67 19.02
CA GLN A 44 6.41 -11.26 19.13
C GLN A 44 7.41 -10.38 18.37
N PHE A 45 7.11 -9.08 18.29
CA PHE A 45 7.97 -8.09 17.67
C PHE A 45 8.41 -7.04 18.68
N ASP A 46 9.70 -6.77 18.74
CA ASP A 46 10.24 -5.59 19.41
C ASP A 46 10.42 -4.46 18.40
N ILE A 47 9.92 -3.27 18.73
CA ILE A 47 10.06 -2.10 17.85
C ILE A 47 11.48 -1.58 17.98
N VAL A 48 12.26 -1.71 16.91
CA VAL A 48 13.67 -1.26 16.86
C VAL A 48 13.84 0.10 16.20
N TRP A 49 12.83 0.53 15.44
CA TRP A 49 12.81 1.86 14.81
C TRP A 49 11.39 2.32 14.53
N GLN A 50 11.21 3.62 14.55
CA GLN A 50 9.92 4.24 14.21
C GLN A 50 10.16 5.62 13.58
N THR A 51 9.29 6.05 12.68
CA THR A 51 9.33 7.40 12.11
C THR A 51 9.11 8.45 13.21
N PRO A 52 9.82 9.60 13.15
CA PRO A 52 9.67 10.67 14.14
C PRO A 52 8.29 11.35 14.09
N SER A 53 7.56 11.18 12.99
CA SER A 53 6.21 11.71 12.78
C SER A 53 5.39 10.75 11.93
N THR A 54 4.12 11.05 11.75
CA THR A 54 3.26 10.33 10.81
C THR A 54 3.70 10.58 9.37
N VAL A 55 3.60 9.56 8.55
CA VAL A 55 3.88 9.58 7.11
C VAL A 55 2.57 9.63 6.36
N ALA A 56 2.49 10.49 5.34
CA ALA A 56 1.33 10.55 4.46
C ALA A 56 1.20 9.25 3.65
N GLY A 57 -0.02 8.76 3.54
CA GLY A 57 -0.30 7.64 2.64
C GLY A 57 -0.24 8.08 1.19
N ASP A 58 0.38 7.27 0.35
CA ASP A 58 0.35 7.43 -1.10
C ASP A 58 -0.48 6.31 -1.73
N ALA A 59 -1.28 6.67 -2.74
CA ALA A 59 -2.08 5.71 -3.49
C ALA A 59 -1.23 4.90 -4.49
N TRP A 60 -0.13 5.50 -4.94
CA TRP A 60 0.71 4.96 -6.01
C TRP A 60 2.17 5.01 -5.59
N SER A 61 2.90 3.92 -5.81
CA SER A 61 4.32 3.86 -5.47
C SER A 61 5.17 4.46 -6.56
N ASP A 62 6.04 5.41 -6.21
CA ASP A 62 7.06 5.96 -7.12
C ASP A 62 8.12 4.91 -7.51
N TYR A 63 8.26 3.87 -6.70
CA TYR A 63 9.21 2.77 -6.94
C TYR A 63 8.66 1.67 -7.85
N LEU A 64 7.37 1.72 -8.21
CA LEU A 64 6.73 0.77 -9.10
C LEU A 64 6.19 1.51 -10.32
N PRO A 65 6.91 1.51 -11.46
CA PRO A 65 6.44 2.12 -12.69
C PRO A 65 5.07 1.58 -13.10
N GLY A 66 4.17 2.47 -13.50
CA GLY A 66 2.81 2.09 -13.88
C GLY A 66 1.90 1.67 -12.72
N SER A 67 2.30 1.87 -11.47
CA SER A 67 1.50 1.49 -10.30
C SER A 67 0.09 2.08 -10.32
N ARG A 68 -0.09 3.24 -10.94
CA ARG A 68 -1.39 3.91 -11.10
C ARG A 68 -2.37 3.12 -12.00
N ASP A 69 -1.84 2.32 -12.91
CA ASP A 69 -2.61 1.52 -13.87
C ASP A 69 -2.91 0.11 -13.35
N LEU A 70 -2.34 -0.25 -12.20
CA LEU A 70 -2.54 -1.54 -11.57
C LEU A 70 -3.77 -1.50 -10.66
N ILE A 71 -4.52 -2.59 -10.65
CA ILE A 71 -5.59 -2.82 -9.68
C ILE A 71 -5.36 -4.16 -8.98
N ALA A 72 -5.53 -4.17 -7.66
CA ALA A 72 -5.49 -5.37 -6.85
C ALA A 72 -6.90 -5.98 -6.80
N ASP A 73 -7.32 -6.59 -7.89
CA ASP A 73 -8.60 -7.29 -7.97
C ASP A 73 -8.36 -8.77 -8.30
N TRP A 74 -9.03 -9.63 -7.58
CA TRP A 74 -8.92 -11.10 -7.69
C TRP A 74 -10.12 -11.74 -8.40
N ARG A 75 -11.09 -10.94 -8.85
CA ARG A 75 -12.21 -11.42 -9.66
C ARG A 75 -11.75 -11.73 -11.09
N ALA A 76 -12.36 -12.71 -11.71
CA ALA A 76 -12.09 -12.98 -13.12
C ALA A 76 -12.60 -11.82 -14.02
N PRO A 77 -11.81 -11.34 -14.98
CA PRO A 77 -10.51 -11.81 -15.47
C PRO A 77 -9.30 -11.31 -14.64
N MET A 78 -9.52 -10.60 -13.55
CA MET A 78 -8.50 -9.89 -12.78
C MET A 78 -7.83 -10.76 -11.70
N ARG A 79 -7.91 -12.07 -11.81
CA ARG A 79 -7.35 -13.03 -10.85
C ARG A 79 -5.82 -12.98 -10.70
N CYS A 80 -5.15 -12.35 -11.64
CA CYS A 80 -3.70 -12.24 -11.62
C CYS A 80 -3.16 -11.30 -10.53
N GLY A 81 -4.03 -10.57 -9.82
CA GLY A 81 -3.64 -9.68 -8.73
C GLY A 81 -3.01 -8.36 -9.16
N ASN A 82 -2.43 -8.30 -10.34
CA ASN A 82 -1.77 -7.11 -10.91
C ASN A 82 -2.34 -6.80 -12.29
N PHE A 83 -3.65 -6.71 -12.40
CA PHE A 83 -4.28 -6.36 -13.67
C PHE A 83 -4.03 -4.90 -14.01
N ASN A 84 -3.44 -4.67 -15.18
CA ASN A 84 -3.24 -3.32 -15.70
C ASN A 84 -4.43 -2.90 -16.56
N VAL A 85 -5.15 -1.90 -16.11
CA VAL A 85 -6.36 -1.39 -16.76
C VAL A 85 -6.06 -0.75 -18.12
N ALA A 86 -4.91 -0.08 -18.25
CA ALA A 86 -4.55 0.67 -19.46
C ALA A 86 -4.32 -0.25 -20.67
N ASN A 87 -3.78 -1.44 -20.46
CA ASN A 87 -3.48 -2.41 -21.53
C ASN A 87 -4.33 -3.68 -21.47
N GLY A 88 -5.19 -3.82 -20.49
CA GLY A 88 -6.09 -4.95 -20.33
C GLY A 88 -5.38 -6.29 -20.06
N SER A 89 -4.16 -6.26 -19.53
CA SER A 89 -3.35 -7.45 -19.27
C SER A 89 -3.07 -7.64 -17.78
N CYS A 90 -2.76 -8.87 -17.40
CA CYS A 90 -2.13 -9.14 -16.11
C CYS A 90 -0.73 -8.56 -16.12
N GLY A 91 -0.46 -7.66 -15.20
CA GLY A 91 0.81 -6.97 -15.08
C GLY A 91 1.95 -7.94 -14.86
N GLY A 92 2.95 -7.75 -15.64
CA GLY A 92 4.27 -8.32 -15.77
C GLY A 92 4.72 -9.47 -14.88
N SER A 93 5.67 -10.21 -15.38
CA SER A 93 6.41 -11.22 -14.64
C SER A 93 6.62 -10.84 -13.19
N THR A 94 6.23 -11.72 -12.29
CA THR A 94 6.67 -11.58 -10.90
C THR A 94 8.19 -11.63 -10.87
N ALA A 95 8.82 -10.97 -9.91
CA ALA A 95 10.27 -11.02 -9.74
C ALA A 95 10.82 -12.47 -9.70
N ALA A 96 9.96 -13.44 -9.39
CA ALA A 96 10.26 -14.87 -9.44
C ALA A 96 10.37 -15.39 -10.88
N GLU A 97 9.50 -14.98 -11.80
CA GLU A 97 9.56 -15.37 -13.21
C GLU A 97 10.75 -14.73 -13.93
N GLU A 98 11.10 -13.49 -13.57
CA GLU A 98 12.31 -12.84 -14.10
C GLU A 98 13.59 -13.52 -13.60
N ALA A 99 13.61 -13.96 -12.34
CA ALA A 99 14.73 -14.70 -11.77
C ALA A 99 14.88 -16.10 -12.40
N GLU A 100 13.78 -16.77 -12.70
CA GLU A 100 13.80 -18.08 -13.36
C GLU A 100 14.21 -17.98 -14.82
N ALA A 101 13.79 -16.94 -15.55
CA ALA A 101 14.22 -16.66 -16.91
C ALA A 101 15.71 -16.31 -16.97
N ALA A 102 16.26 -15.58 -16.01
CA ALA A 102 17.66 -15.24 -15.91
C ALA A 102 18.57 -16.43 -15.55
N LEU A 103 18.02 -17.48 -14.94
CA LEU A 103 18.75 -18.71 -14.59
C LEU A 103 18.74 -19.75 -15.76
N ALA A 104 17.92 -19.52 -16.79
CA ALA A 104 17.79 -20.42 -17.95
C ALA A 104 18.67 -20.03 -19.15
N GLU A 105 19.44 -18.93 -19.06
CA GLU A 105 20.47 -18.51 -20.00
C GLU A 105 21.87 -18.90 -19.50
#